data_72313805f384f67fdfd85a18436ec161
#
_entry.id   72313805f384f67fdfd85a18436ec161
#
_cell.length_a   1.000
_cell.length_b   1.000
_cell.length_c   1.000
_cell.angle_alpha   90.00
_cell.angle_beta   90.00
_cell.angle_gamma   90.00
#
_symmetry.space_group_name_H-M   'P 1'
#
loop_
_entity.id
_entity.type
_entity.pdbx_description
1 polymer ?
#
loop_
_entity_poly.entity_id
_entity_poly.type
_entity_poly.pdbx_seq_one_letter_code
_entity_poly.pdbx_strand_id
1 'polypeptide(L)'
;MTVGSPLRAIIKFAIPLILGYILQQMYLIIDAAIVGRWIGVGALAAVGASSSIMFLIMGFCNGSCAGFAIPVAQAFGAKDYAKMRAYVSNSIRIAVVFAVVITFLSCIFCGKILHLVNTPKEVFDDAYIFLMLQFAAIPFTIGYNLLSGQIRALGNSKQPFYFLITASVINIILDGILILGMGLGVEGAGIATWLSQGISVLLCIWFIKKKMQILIPKGEEKKFDNKKVSILLNNGVPMGLQFSITAIGLIMLQSANNALGTVYVAAFTASMRIKYLFTCVFENIGVAMATYCGQNLGARKLDRIGQGVRAAIKMMLVYFVFTFLLIYPFADEMMMLFVDKGEAEVVTYAAQFMRIANYFYPCLGLLTILRYSIQGLGYSNLSMLSGVMEMIARCGVSLWLVPALAWTGVCFGDPVAWVMADLFLIPAFLWLYKHLKKEQVR
;
A
#
# COMPACT_ATOMS: atom_id res chain seq x y z
N MET A 1 -17.11 14.06 -2.50
CA MET A 1 -16.35 14.73 -1.42
C MET A 1 -16.29 16.26 -1.57
N THR A 2 -16.97 16.83 -2.56
CA THR A 2 -16.95 18.27 -2.90
C THR A 2 -17.97 19.11 -2.12
N VAL A 3 -18.77 18.53 -1.21
CA VAL A 3 -19.83 19.18 -0.43
C VAL A 3 -19.77 18.73 1.03
N GLY A 4 -20.28 19.53 1.96
CA GLY A 4 -20.34 19.24 3.39
C GLY A 4 -19.00 19.45 4.13
N SER A 5 -18.89 18.99 5.37
CA SER A 5 -17.68 19.12 6.20
C SER A 5 -16.52 18.28 5.63
N PRO A 6 -15.33 18.85 5.37
CA PRO A 6 -14.16 18.11 4.93
C PRO A 6 -13.80 16.96 5.88
N LEU A 7 -13.77 17.23 7.19
CA LEU A 7 -13.45 16.25 8.22
C LEU A 7 -14.36 15.03 8.14
N ARG A 8 -15.68 15.24 8.09
CA ARG A 8 -16.66 14.14 8.01
C ARG A 8 -16.51 13.34 6.71
N ALA A 9 -16.23 14.03 5.59
CA ALA A 9 -16.03 13.37 4.30
C ALA A 9 -14.79 12.46 4.31
N ILE A 10 -13.68 12.93 4.87
CA ILE A 10 -12.41 12.18 4.96
C ILE A 10 -12.58 10.99 5.90
N ILE A 11 -13.13 11.18 7.11
CA ILE A 11 -13.38 10.10 8.09
C ILE A 11 -14.27 9.01 7.48
N LYS A 12 -15.42 9.38 6.91
CA LYS A 12 -16.37 8.43 6.33
C LYS A 12 -15.76 7.59 5.21
N PHE A 13 -14.80 8.16 4.50
CA PHE A 13 -14.09 7.46 3.43
C PHE A 13 -12.91 6.62 3.96
N ALA A 14 -12.16 7.11 4.96
CA ALA A 14 -10.97 6.43 5.49
C ALA A 14 -11.34 5.20 6.33
N ILE A 15 -12.43 5.24 7.14
CA ILE A 15 -12.81 4.12 8.03
C ILE A 15 -12.93 2.78 7.28
N PRO A 16 -13.66 2.65 6.17
CA PRO A 16 -13.73 1.36 5.45
C PRO A 16 -12.37 0.90 4.93
N LEU A 17 -11.48 1.83 4.54
CA LEU A 17 -10.14 1.50 4.07
C LEU A 17 -9.27 0.97 5.22
N ILE A 18 -9.30 1.61 6.38
CA ILE A 18 -8.58 1.18 7.59
C ILE A 18 -9.05 -0.22 8.01
N LEU A 19 -10.36 -0.41 8.10
CA LEU A 19 -10.94 -1.72 8.46
C LEU A 19 -10.57 -2.80 7.43
N GLY A 20 -10.56 -2.45 6.13
CA GLY A 20 -10.15 -3.35 5.06
C GLY A 20 -8.69 -3.77 5.19
N TYR A 21 -7.81 -2.82 5.51
CA TYR A 21 -6.40 -3.12 5.72
C TYR A 21 -6.17 -4.02 6.95
N ILE A 22 -6.83 -3.73 8.07
CA ILE A 22 -6.72 -4.56 9.28
C ILE A 22 -7.18 -5.99 9.00
N LEU A 23 -8.32 -6.16 8.32
CA LEU A 23 -8.82 -7.47 7.93
C LEU A 23 -7.86 -8.20 6.99
N GLN A 24 -7.23 -7.48 6.06
CA GLN A 24 -6.22 -8.06 5.18
C GLN A 24 -4.99 -8.54 5.95
N GLN A 25 -4.55 -7.81 6.98
CA GLN A 25 -3.45 -8.25 7.84
C GLN A 25 -3.84 -9.49 8.67
N MET A 26 -5.06 -9.53 9.21
CA MET A 26 -5.56 -10.70 9.92
C MET A 26 -5.63 -11.94 9.01
N TYR A 27 -6.14 -11.76 7.79
CA TYR A 27 -6.16 -12.82 6.79
C TYR A 27 -4.76 -13.37 6.50
N LEU A 28 -3.75 -12.51 6.27
CA LEU A 28 -2.36 -12.94 6.03
C LEU A 28 -1.77 -13.74 7.21
N ILE A 29 -2.15 -13.39 8.44
CA ILE A 29 -1.74 -14.14 9.64
C ILE A 29 -2.41 -15.52 9.66
N ILE A 30 -3.69 -15.61 9.33
CA ILE A 30 -4.44 -16.87 9.29
C ILE A 30 -3.88 -17.79 8.20
N ASP A 31 -3.65 -17.26 7.00
CA ASP A 31 -3.07 -17.99 5.87
C ASP A 31 -1.69 -18.55 6.23
N ALA A 32 -0.80 -17.72 6.79
CA ALA A 32 0.51 -18.17 7.26
C ALA A 32 0.43 -19.22 8.37
N ALA A 33 -0.57 -19.12 9.27
CA ALA A 33 -0.78 -20.13 10.31
C ALA A 33 -1.28 -21.46 9.73
N ILE A 34 -2.16 -21.43 8.73
CA ILE A 34 -2.62 -22.63 8.02
C ILE A 34 -1.44 -23.30 7.32
N VAL A 35 -0.68 -22.55 6.51
CA VAL A 35 0.49 -23.09 5.81
C VAL A 35 1.51 -23.67 6.79
N GLY A 36 1.89 -22.93 7.83
CA GLY A 36 2.89 -23.36 8.79
C GLY A 36 2.49 -24.59 9.61
N ARG A 37 1.21 -24.72 9.99
CA ARG A 37 0.74 -25.81 10.85
C ARG A 37 0.45 -27.10 10.09
N TRP A 38 -0.08 -27.02 8.86
CA TRP A 38 -0.53 -28.19 8.10
C TRP A 38 0.40 -28.60 6.97
N ILE A 39 1.15 -27.68 6.39
CA ILE A 39 2.13 -28.02 5.35
C ILE A 39 3.53 -28.18 5.97
N GLY A 40 3.86 -27.30 6.93
CA GLY A 40 5.11 -27.37 7.69
C GLY A 40 5.99 -26.13 7.58
N VAL A 41 7.07 -26.14 8.37
CA VAL A 41 8.01 -24.99 8.49
C VAL A 41 8.73 -24.68 7.17
N GLY A 42 9.02 -25.72 6.35
CA GLY A 42 9.64 -25.54 5.03
C GLY A 42 8.77 -24.71 4.09
N ALA A 43 7.47 -25.02 4.01
CA ALA A 43 6.52 -24.27 3.20
C ALA A 43 6.37 -22.81 3.69
N LEU A 44 6.33 -22.60 5.01
CA LEU A 44 6.30 -21.25 5.57
C LEU A 44 7.57 -20.45 5.24
N ALA A 45 8.73 -21.12 5.25
CA ALA A 45 10.00 -20.51 4.83
C ALA A 45 10.01 -20.16 3.33
N ALA A 46 9.42 -21.00 2.47
CA ALA A 46 9.26 -20.74 1.05
C ALA A 46 8.38 -19.50 0.77
N VAL A 47 7.23 -19.39 1.46
CA VAL A 47 6.36 -18.21 1.40
C VAL A 47 7.10 -16.97 1.91
N GLY A 48 7.85 -17.10 3.00
CA GLY A 48 8.65 -16.01 3.56
C GLY A 48 9.74 -15.50 2.61
N ALA A 49 10.48 -16.42 1.97
CA ALA A 49 11.52 -16.06 1.00
C ALA A 49 10.96 -15.27 -0.21
N SER A 50 9.71 -15.55 -0.59
CA SER A 50 9.01 -14.88 -1.69
C SER A 50 8.49 -13.48 -1.35
N SER A 51 8.36 -13.16 -0.05
CA SER A 51 7.63 -11.95 0.42
C SER A 51 8.25 -10.64 -0.06
N SER A 52 9.56 -10.50 -0.06
CA SER A 52 10.24 -9.26 -0.49
C SER A 52 10.04 -8.98 -1.97
N ILE A 53 10.05 -10.03 -2.80
CA ILE A 53 9.82 -9.94 -4.25
C ILE A 53 8.37 -9.53 -4.51
N MET A 54 7.45 -10.21 -3.82
CA MET A 54 6.02 -9.90 -3.92
C MET A 54 5.74 -8.46 -3.51
N PHE A 55 6.36 -7.97 -2.43
CA PHE A 55 6.20 -6.58 -1.99
C PHE A 55 6.64 -5.58 -3.06
N LEU A 56 7.77 -5.81 -3.73
CA LEU A 56 8.29 -4.96 -4.79
C LEU A 56 7.34 -4.92 -6.00
N ILE A 57 6.95 -6.08 -6.52
CA ILE A 57 6.12 -6.19 -7.73
C ILE A 57 4.68 -5.73 -7.45
N MET A 58 4.07 -6.20 -6.36
CA MET A 58 2.71 -5.83 -6.00
C MET A 58 2.61 -4.36 -5.58
N GLY A 59 3.65 -3.82 -4.92
CA GLY A 59 3.75 -2.39 -4.61
C GLY A 59 3.69 -1.53 -5.87
N PHE A 60 4.45 -1.91 -6.91
CA PHE A 60 4.39 -1.23 -8.21
C PHE A 60 2.99 -1.32 -8.86
N CYS A 61 2.39 -2.51 -8.88
CA CYS A 61 1.04 -2.72 -9.44
C CYS A 61 -0.02 -1.90 -8.69
N ASN A 62 -0.01 -1.95 -7.36
CA ASN A 62 -0.96 -1.24 -6.51
C ASN A 62 -0.83 0.27 -6.65
N GLY A 63 0.40 0.79 -6.61
CA GLY A 63 0.69 2.21 -6.80
C GLY A 63 0.27 2.71 -8.17
N SER A 64 0.57 1.96 -9.23
CA SER A 64 0.18 2.33 -10.59
C SER A 64 -1.33 2.37 -10.77
N CYS A 65 -2.06 1.37 -10.26
CA CYS A 65 -3.52 1.36 -10.30
C CYS A 65 -4.15 2.53 -9.51
N ALA A 66 -3.57 2.86 -8.35
CA ALA A 66 -4.01 4.02 -7.57
C ALA A 66 -3.79 5.33 -8.33
N GLY A 67 -2.67 5.47 -9.05
CA GLY A 67 -2.38 6.63 -9.89
C GLY A 67 -3.34 6.76 -11.08
N PHE A 68 -3.77 5.66 -11.68
CA PHE A 68 -4.78 5.69 -12.75
C PHE A 68 -6.16 6.17 -12.27
N ALA A 69 -6.47 6.06 -10.98
CA ALA A 69 -7.71 6.53 -10.40
C ALA A 69 -7.74 8.07 -10.21
N ILE A 70 -6.60 8.76 -10.21
CA ILE A 70 -6.52 10.21 -9.96
C ILE A 70 -7.21 11.02 -11.05
N PRO A 71 -6.90 10.86 -12.37
CA PRO A 71 -7.61 11.59 -13.43
C PRO A 71 -9.11 11.28 -13.46
N VAL A 72 -9.51 10.07 -13.06
CA VAL A 72 -10.91 9.68 -12.93
C VAL A 72 -11.59 10.48 -11.81
N ALA A 73 -10.95 10.62 -10.65
CA ALA A 73 -11.47 11.42 -9.53
C ALA A 73 -11.58 12.91 -9.88
N GLN A 74 -10.60 13.45 -10.60
CA GLN A 74 -10.61 14.84 -11.06
C GLN A 74 -11.74 15.09 -12.06
N ALA A 75 -11.90 14.25 -13.07
CA ALA A 75 -12.98 14.35 -14.05
C ALA A 75 -14.37 14.19 -13.41
N PHE A 76 -14.51 13.29 -12.44
CA PHE A 76 -15.72 13.13 -11.64
C PHE A 76 -16.03 14.41 -10.83
N GLY A 77 -15.03 15.00 -10.20
CA GLY A 77 -15.16 16.27 -9.46
C GLY A 77 -15.59 17.43 -10.36
N ALA A 78 -15.09 17.47 -11.58
CA ALA A 78 -15.47 18.44 -12.63
C ALA A 78 -16.88 18.19 -13.20
N LYS A 79 -17.54 17.07 -12.87
CA LYS A 79 -18.78 16.57 -13.46
C LYS A 79 -18.68 16.30 -14.97
N ASP A 80 -17.46 16.15 -15.50
CA ASP A 80 -17.20 15.75 -16.88
C ASP A 80 -17.18 14.22 -16.98
N TYR A 81 -18.37 13.65 -17.03
CA TYR A 81 -18.53 12.19 -17.03
C TYR A 81 -18.06 11.52 -18.33
N ALA A 82 -18.07 12.25 -19.46
CA ALA A 82 -17.54 11.73 -20.71
C ALA A 82 -16.01 11.56 -20.64
N LYS A 83 -15.32 12.60 -20.18
CA LYS A 83 -13.88 12.57 -19.95
C LYS A 83 -13.50 11.51 -18.90
N MET A 84 -14.28 11.40 -17.83
CA MET A 84 -14.10 10.39 -16.78
C MET A 84 -14.16 8.97 -17.38
N ARG A 85 -15.20 8.63 -18.15
CA ARG A 85 -15.35 7.32 -18.79
C ARG A 85 -14.26 7.03 -19.82
N ALA A 86 -13.77 8.06 -20.52
CA ALA A 86 -12.64 7.91 -21.42
C ALA A 86 -11.35 7.58 -20.65
N TYR A 87 -11.10 8.18 -19.46
CA TYR A 87 -10.01 7.77 -18.58
C TYR A 87 -10.19 6.32 -18.09
N VAL A 88 -11.40 5.93 -17.69
CA VAL A 88 -11.70 4.54 -17.30
C VAL A 88 -11.36 3.56 -18.44
N SER A 89 -11.80 3.85 -19.67
CA SER A 89 -11.53 2.99 -20.84
C SER A 89 -10.03 2.84 -21.11
N ASN A 90 -9.29 3.94 -21.11
CA ASN A 90 -7.86 3.91 -21.38
C ASN A 90 -7.06 3.29 -20.22
N SER A 91 -7.47 3.50 -18.96
CA SER A 91 -6.82 2.87 -17.81
C SER A 91 -6.98 1.33 -17.80
N ILE A 92 -8.13 0.80 -18.24
CA ILE A 92 -8.33 -0.64 -18.40
C ILE A 92 -7.34 -1.20 -19.42
N ARG A 93 -7.14 -0.53 -20.56
CA ARG A 93 -6.18 -0.99 -21.58
C ARG A 93 -4.73 -1.00 -21.06
N ILE A 94 -4.32 0.07 -20.38
CA ILE A 94 -2.98 0.15 -19.76
C ILE A 94 -2.83 -0.98 -18.73
N ALA A 95 -3.84 -1.20 -17.90
CA ALA A 95 -3.82 -2.24 -16.88
C ALA A 95 -3.73 -3.65 -17.49
N VAL A 96 -4.40 -3.92 -18.62
CA VAL A 96 -4.27 -5.20 -19.35
C VAL A 96 -2.83 -5.37 -19.86
N VAL A 97 -2.26 -4.32 -20.46
CA VAL A 97 -0.86 -4.38 -20.92
C VAL A 97 0.09 -4.61 -19.73
N PHE A 98 -0.09 -3.89 -18.61
CA PHE A 98 0.71 -4.09 -17.40
C PHE A 98 0.55 -5.51 -16.86
N ALA A 99 -0.68 -6.02 -16.79
CA ALA A 99 -0.95 -7.37 -16.32
C ALA A 99 -0.21 -8.41 -17.17
N VAL A 100 -0.31 -8.31 -18.49
CA VAL A 100 0.38 -9.25 -19.40
C VAL A 100 1.89 -9.14 -19.29
N VAL A 101 2.44 -7.92 -19.37
CA VAL A 101 3.91 -7.71 -19.37
C VAL A 101 4.51 -8.10 -18.02
N ILE A 102 3.93 -7.66 -16.91
CA ILE A 102 4.48 -7.95 -15.57
C ILE A 102 4.36 -9.45 -15.27
N THR A 103 3.23 -10.08 -15.54
CA THR A 103 3.05 -11.53 -15.35
C THR A 103 4.07 -12.31 -16.18
N PHE A 104 4.19 -12.00 -17.47
CA PHE A 104 5.10 -12.70 -18.38
C PHE A 104 6.55 -12.57 -17.92
N LEU A 105 7.01 -11.35 -17.62
CA LEU A 105 8.37 -11.12 -17.14
C LEU A 105 8.61 -11.81 -15.79
N SER A 106 7.68 -11.68 -14.85
CA SER A 106 7.81 -12.30 -13.53
C SER A 106 7.88 -13.82 -13.61
N CYS A 107 7.05 -14.44 -14.45
CA CYS A 107 7.07 -15.89 -14.64
C CYS A 107 8.37 -16.37 -15.30
N ILE A 108 8.84 -15.69 -16.37
CA ILE A 108 10.09 -16.06 -17.05
C ILE A 108 11.31 -15.94 -16.12
N PHE A 109 11.36 -14.89 -15.31
CA PHE A 109 12.49 -14.64 -14.43
C PHE A 109 12.34 -15.24 -13.03
N CYS A 110 11.26 -15.97 -12.73
CA CYS A 110 10.97 -16.51 -11.42
C CYS A 110 12.15 -17.27 -10.79
N GLY A 111 12.72 -18.24 -11.49
CA GLY A 111 13.87 -19.00 -11.01
C GLY A 111 15.11 -18.13 -10.79
N LYS A 112 15.41 -17.20 -11.71
CA LYS A 112 16.56 -16.28 -11.57
C LYS A 112 16.38 -15.34 -10.37
N ILE A 113 15.16 -14.88 -10.12
CA ILE A 113 14.83 -14.02 -8.99
C ILE A 113 15.04 -14.78 -7.67
N LEU A 114 14.59 -16.04 -7.56
CA LEU A 114 14.81 -16.87 -6.36
C LEU A 114 16.28 -17.13 -6.11
N HIS A 115 17.09 -17.36 -7.15
CA HIS A 115 18.53 -17.46 -7.01
C HIS A 115 19.18 -16.14 -6.55
N LEU A 116 18.70 -14.99 -7.07
CA LEU A 116 19.23 -13.68 -6.69
C LEU A 116 19.00 -13.35 -5.20
N VAL A 117 17.89 -13.82 -4.63
CA VAL A 117 17.58 -13.63 -3.18
C VAL A 117 18.17 -14.77 -2.32
N ASN A 118 19.03 -15.63 -2.89
CA ASN A 118 19.70 -16.74 -2.19
C ASN A 118 18.72 -17.68 -1.47
N THR A 119 17.61 -18.03 -2.14
CA THR A 119 16.64 -19.01 -1.58
C THR A 119 17.34 -20.35 -1.32
N PRO A 120 17.24 -20.93 -0.09
CA PRO A 120 17.84 -22.23 0.23
C PRO A 120 17.31 -23.33 -0.70
N LYS A 121 18.20 -24.28 -1.05
CA LYS A 121 17.85 -25.37 -1.98
C LYS A 121 16.72 -26.25 -1.48
N GLU A 122 16.63 -26.44 -0.16
CA GLU A 122 15.65 -27.28 0.51
C GLU A 122 14.20 -26.79 0.33
N VAL A 123 14.00 -25.49 0.12
CA VAL A 123 12.69 -24.85 -0.03
C VAL A 123 12.50 -24.21 -1.42
N PHE A 124 13.45 -24.41 -2.33
CA PHE A 124 13.46 -23.74 -3.63
C PHE A 124 12.27 -24.13 -4.50
N ASP A 125 11.95 -25.42 -4.58
CA ASP A 125 10.87 -25.93 -5.43
C ASP A 125 9.50 -25.45 -4.93
N ASP A 126 9.26 -25.49 -3.62
CA ASP A 126 8.04 -24.97 -3.02
C ASP A 126 7.91 -23.46 -3.21
N ALA A 127 9.02 -22.71 -3.03
CA ALA A 127 9.06 -21.28 -3.28
C ALA A 127 8.81 -20.93 -4.76
N TYR A 128 9.35 -21.73 -5.67
CA TYR A 128 9.14 -21.56 -7.10
C TYR A 128 7.68 -21.75 -7.49
N ILE A 129 7.06 -22.84 -7.05
CA ILE A 129 5.65 -23.14 -7.33
C ILE A 129 4.74 -22.06 -6.74
N PHE A 130 4.95 -21.73 -5.47
CA PHE A 130 4.16 -20.68 -4.81
C PHE A 130 4.26 -19.34 -5.55
N LEU A 131 5.49 -18.92 -5.87
CA LEU A 131 5.75 -17.64 -6.52
C LEU A 131 5.17 -17.60 -7.94
N MET A 132 5.25 -18.71 -8.70
CA MET A 132 4.63 -18.85 -10.02
C MET A 132 3.11 -18.67 -9.94
N LEU A 133 2.44 -19.27 -8.96
CA LEU A 133 1.00 -19.11 -8.74
C LEU A 133 0.65 -17.67 -8.36
N GLN A 134 1.45 -17.04 -7.51
CA GLN A 134 1.28 -15.62 -7.17
C GLN A 134 1.48 -14.71 -8.39
N PHE A 135 2.45 -15.00 -9.26
CA PHE A 135 2.64 -14.24 -10.51
C PHE A 135 1.48 -14.46 -11.48
N ALA A 136 0.94 -15.67 -11.56
CA ALA A 136 -0.28 -15.95 -12.34
C ALA A 136 -1.50 -15.18 -11.80
N ALA A 137 -1.52 -14.81 -10.52
CA ALA A 137 -2.59 -14.01 -9.91
C ALA A 137 -2.47 -12.49 -10.19
N ILE A 138 -1.33 -11.99 -10.69
CA ILE A 138 -1.10 -10.56 -10.98
C ILE A 138 -2.22 -9.93 -11.81
N PRO A 139 -2.76 -10.55 -12.88
CA PRO A 139 -3.86 -9.97 -13.65
C PRO A 139 -5.11 -9.69 -12.82
N PHE A 140 -5.45 -10.58 -11.90
CA PHE A 140 -6.60 -10.39 -11.00
C PHE A 140 -6.31 -9.30 -9.95
N THR A 141 -5.09 -9.26 -9.41
CA THR A 141 -4.66 -8.22 -8.47
C THR A 141 -4.71 -6.84 -9.13
N ILE A 142 -4.18 -6.68 -10.33
CA ILE A 142 -4.27 -5.43 -11.10
C ILE A 142 -5.74 -5.11 -11.41
N GLY A 143 -6.53 -6.08 -11.85
CA GLY A 143 -7.95 -5.91 -12.13
C GLY A 143 -8.73 -5.41 -10.92
N TYR A 144 -8.55 -6.06 -9.76
CA TYR A 144 -9.21 -5.63 -8.52
C TYR A 144 -8.76 -4.24 -8.09
N ASN A 145 -7.45 -3.96 -8.07
CA ASN A 145 -6.93 -2.66 -7.64
C ASN A 145 -7.37 -1.53 -8.55
N LEU A 146 -7.39 -1.73 -9.87
CA LEU A 146 -7.89 -0.78 -10.83
C LEU A 146 -9.38 -0.49 -10.61
N LEU A 147 -10.23 -1.52 -10.63
CA LEU A 147 -11.68 -1.35 -10.53
C LEU A 147 -12.09 -0.80 -9.16
N SER A 148 -11.50 -1.29 -8.08
CA SER A 148 -11.72 -0.75 -6.74
C SER A 148 -11.23 0.70 -6.63
N GLY A 149 -10.10 1.05 -7.27
CA GLY A 149 -9.58 2.41 -7.37
C GLY A 149 -10.57 3.34 -8.09
N GLN A 150 -11.17 2.90 -9.18
CA GLN A 150 -12.19 3.66 -9.91
C GLN A 150 -13.48 3.86 -9.09
N ILE A 151 -13.93 2.83 -8.36
CA ILE A 151 -15.07 2.95 -7.43
C ILE A 151 -14.75 3.96 -6.32
N ARG A 152 -13.54 3.90 -5.75
CA ARG A 152 -13.06 4.86 -4.75
C ARG A 152 -12.93 6.28 -5.31
N ALA A 153 -12.51 6.45 -6.56
CA ALA A 153 -12.40 7.75 -7.21
C ALA A 153 -13.73 8.52 -7.23
N LEU A 154 -14.87 7.81 -7.24
CA LEU A 154 -16.20 8.40 -7.15
C LEU A 154 -16.65 8.63 -5.69
N GLY A 155 -15.81 8.36 -4.70
CA GLY A 155 -16.09 8.59 -3.28
C GLY A 155 -16.72 7.39 -2.55
N ASN A 156 -16.76 6.21 -3.16
CA ASN A 156 -17.30 5.00 -2.54
C ASN A 156 -16.17 4.06 -2.10
N SER A 157 -15.78 4.13 -0.82
CA SER A 157 -14.80 3.23 -0.22
C SER A 157 -15.42 1.97 0.42
N LYS A 158 -16.75 1.98 0.68
CA LYS A 158 -17.42 0.88 1.36
C LYS A 158 -17.53 -0.38 0.50
N GLN A 159 -17.84 -0.24 -0.78
CA GLN A 159 -18.05 -1.41 -1.64
C GLN A 159 -16.76 -2.21 -1.88
N PRO A 160 -15.61 -1.60 -2.23
CA PRO A 160 -14.34 -2.32 -2.28
C PRO A 160 -13.99 -3.04 -0.97
N PHE A 161 -14.31 -2.44 0.18
CA PHE A 161 -14.15 -3.07 1.49
C PHE A 161 -14.97 -4.35 1.63
N TYR A 162 -16.26 -4.34 1.26
CA TYR A 162 -17.08 -5.55 1.30
C TYR A 162 -16.58 -6.63 0.34
N PHE A 163 -16.09 -6.26 -0.85
CA PHE A 163 -15.51 -7.21 -1.78
C PHE A 163 -14.23 -7.85 -1.24
N LEU A 164 -13.41 -7.06 -0.54
CA LEU A 164 -12.22 -7.57 0.11
C LEU A 164 -12.57 -8.57 1.22
N ILE A 165 -13.57 -8.28 2.07
CA ILE A 165 -14.06 -9.22 3.10
C ILE A 165 -14.51 -10.52 2.44
N THR A 166 -15.37 -10.42 1.42
CA THR A 166 -15.90 -11.60 0.72
C THR A 166 -14.77 -12.46 0.15
N ALA A 167 -13.78 -11.83 -0.49
CA ALA A 167 -12.64 -12.54 -1.03
C ALA A 167 -11.77 -13.19 0.06
N SER A 168 -11.53 -12.49 1.18
CA SER A 168 -10.76 -13.05 2.29
C SER A 168 -11.45 -14.25 2.93
N VAL A 169 -12.77 -14.19 3.13
CA VAL A 169 -13.55 -15.32 3.65
C VAL A 169 -13.50 -16.51 2.69
N ILE A 170 -13.69 -16.26 1.39
CA ILE A 170 -13.62 -17.32 0.36
C ILE A 170 -12.22 -17.92 0.30
N ASN A 171 -11.18 -17.10 0.42
CA ASN A 171 -9.81 -17.59 0.43
C ASN A 171 -9.57 -18.54 1.61
N ILE A 172 -9.94 -18.17 2.85
CA ILE A 172 -9.81 -19.05 4.04
C ILE A 172 -10.59 -20.37 3.84
N ILE A 173 -11.78 -20.31 3.25
CA ILE A 173 -12.57 -21.53 2.96
C ILE A 173 -11.85 -22.39 1.94
N LEU A 174 -11.31 -21.78 0.87
CA LEU A 174 -10.56 -22.50 -0.17
C LEU A 174 -9.26 -23.09 0.37
N ASP A 175 -8.52 -22.38 1.25
CA ASP A 175 -7.36 -22.92 1.93
C ASP A 175 -7.74 -24.18 2.74
N GLY A 176 -8.84 -24.11 3.49
CA GLY A 176 -9.37 -25.28 4.20
C GLY A 176 -9.70 -26.45 3.27
N ILE A 177 -10.35 -26.23 2.16
CA ILE A 177 -10.71 -27.28 1.20
C ILE A 177 -9.47 -27.85 0.48
N LEU A 178 -8.60 -26.97 -0.05
CA LEU A 178 -7.50 -27.38 -0.91
C LEU A 178 -6.33 -27.95 -0.09
N ILE A 179 -5.99 -27.33 1.05
CA ILE A 179 -4.88 -27.80 1.89
C ILE A 179 -5.34 -28.94 2.80
N LEU A 180 -6.44 -28.77 3.56
CA LEU A 180 -6.87 -29.76 4.54
C LEU A 180 -7.68 -30.89 3.93
N GLY A 181 -8.57 -30.59 2.97
CA GLY A 181 -9.44 -31.58 2.34
C GLY A 181 -8.78 -32.38 1.22
N MET A 182 -8.03 -31.70 0.34
CA MET A 182 -7.41 -32.33 -0.85
C MET A 182 -5.92 -32.64 -0.63
N GLY A 183 -5.30 -32.19 0.44
CA GLY A 183 -3.89 -32.44 0.73
C GLY A 183 -2.92 -31.71 -0.21
N LEU A 184 -3.38 -30.67 -0.91
CA LEU A 184 -2.51 -29.83 -1.73
C LEU A 184 -1.63 -28.97 -0.81
N GLY A 185 -0.31 -29.07 -1.00
CA GLY A 185 0.65 -28.31 -0.22
C GLY A 185 0.60 -26.81 -0.47
N VAL A 186 1.75 -26.20 -0.73
CA VAL A 186 1.90 -24.76 -1.05
C VAL A 186 1.08 -24.37 -2.28
N GLU A 187 0.86 -25.31 -3.20
CA GLU A 187 0.01 -25.11 -4.38
C GLU A 187 -1.43 -24.75 -4.01
N GLY A 188 -1.97 -25.41 -2.96
CA GLY A 188 -3.33 -25.13 -2.48
C GLY A 188 -3.52 -23.69 -2.04
N ALA A 189 -2.58 -23.14 -1.26
CA ALA A 189 -2.58 -21.73 -0.84
C ALA A 189 -2.49 -20.77 -2.03
N GLY A 190 -1.63 -21.08 -3.01
CA GLY A 190 -1.50 -20.28 -4.24
C GLY A 190 -2.78 -20.27 -5.08
N ILE A 191 -3.43 -21.42 -5.26
CA ILE A 191 -4.70 -21.56 -6.00
C ILE A 191 -5.84 -20.85 -5.28
N ALA A 192 -5.92 -20.97 -3.96
CA ALA A 192 -6.94 -20.27 -3.15
C ALA A 192 -6.83 -18.75 -3.32
N THR A 193 -5.61 -18.21 -3.26
CA THR A 193 -5.36 -16.79 -3.52
C THR A 193 -5.76 -16.40 -4.93
N TRP A 194 -5.39 -17.18 -5.93
CA TRP A 194 -5.73 -16.93 -7.33
C TRP A 194 -7.24 -16.86 -7.57
N LEU A 195 -7.99 -17.85 -7.04
CA LEU A 195 -9.46 -17.91 -7.17
C LEU A 195 -10.14 -16.76 -6.42
N SER A 196 -9.74 -16.48 -5.18
CA SER A 196 -10.34 -15.42 -4.37
C SER A 196 -10.14 -14.03 -4.97
N GLN A 197 -8.96 -13.75 -5.54
CA GLN A 197 -8.69 -12.51 -6.27
C GLN A 197 -9.55 -12.41 -7.55
N GLY A 198 -9.72 -13.51 -8.29
CA GLY A 198 -10.62 -13.57 -9.45
C GLY A 198 -12.07 -13.23 -9.09
N ILE A 199 -12.57 -13.77 -7.97
CA ILE A 199 -13.90 -13.47 -7.46
C ILE A 199 -14.03 -11.98 -7.10
N SER A 200 -13.01 -11.38 -6.50
CA SER A 200 -13.00 -9.94 -6.20
C SER A 200 -13.18 -9.08 -7.44
N VAL A 201 -12.51 -9.43 -8.54
CA VAL A 201 -12.65 -8.74 -9.83
C VAL A 201 -14.07 -8.88 -10.36
N LEU A 202 -14.64 -10.09 -10.33
CA LEU A 202 -16.01 -10.35 -10.78
C LEU A 202 -17.04 -9.55 -9.97
N LEU A 203 -16.86 -9.46 -8.65
CA LEU A 203 -17.72 -8.65 -7.78
C LEU A 203 -17.62 -7.15 -8.11
N CYS A 204 -16.42 -6.63 -8.40
CA CYS A 204 -16.25 -5.25 -8.86
C CYS A 204 -16.96 -5.00 -10.19
N ILE A 205 -16.78 -5.89 -11.17
CA ILE A 205 -17.44 -5.79 -12.50
C ILE A 205 -18.97 -5.84 -12.36
N TRP A 206 -19.48 -6.79 -11.57
CA TRP A 206 -20.91 -6.93 -11.31
C TRP A 206 -21.49 -5.65 -10.69
N PHE A 207 -20.81 -5.10 -9.68
CA PHE A 207 -21.25 -3.89 -9.00
C PHE A 207 -21.23 -2.67 -9.93
N ILE A 208 -20.18 -2.49 -10.73
CA ILE A 208 -20.08 -1.41 -11.71
C ILE A 208 -21.23 -1.51 -12.71
N LYS A 209 -21.49 -2.71 -13.26
CA LYS A 209 -22.58 -2.93 -14.23
C LYS A 209 -23.96 -2.67 -13.64
N LYS A 210 -24.22 -3.07 -12.38
CA LYS A 210 -25.55 -2.93 -11.77
C LYS A 210 -25.79 -1.61 -11.04
N LYS A 211 -24.79 -1.05 -10.36
CA LYS A 211 -24.95 0.06 -9.40
C LYS A 211 -24.17 1.31 -9.77
N MET A 212 -23.15 1.21 -10.62
CA MET A 212 -22.30 2.34 -11.00
C MET A 212 -22.13 2.46 -12.52
N GLN A 213 -23.22 2.39 -13.26
CA GLN A 213 -23.24 2.47 -14.73
C GLN A 213 -22.59 3.76 -15.28
N ILE A 214 -22.47 4.79 -14.43
CA ILE A 214 -21.78 6.04 -14.77
C ILE A 214 -20.29 5.83 -15.13
N LEU A 215 -19.67 4.74 -14.67
CA LEU A 215 -18.28 4.37 -14.99
C LEU A 215 -18.16 3.63 -16.34
N ILE A 216 -19.26 3.18 -16.94
CA ILE A 216 -19.22 2.35 -18.15
C ILE A 216 -19.00 3.24 -19.38
N PRO A 217 -17.89 3.05 -20.13
CA PRO A 217 -17.60 3.84 -21.33
C PRO A 217 -18.63 3.58 -22.44
N LYS A 218 -19.04 4.65 -23.15
CA LYS A 218 -20.03 4.61 -24.22
C LYS A 218 -19.44 5.18 -25.52
N GLY A 219 -19.81 4.59 -26.66
CA GLY A 219 -19.48 5.14 -27.99
C GLY A 219 -18.02 5.58 -28.14
N GLU A 220 -17.82 6.84 -28.44
CA GLU A 220 -16.51 7.49 -28.65
C GLU A 220 -15.57 7.44 -27.42
N GLU A 221 -16.12 7.34 -26.21
CA GLU A 221 -15.34 7.26 -24.96
C GLU A 221 -14.47 5.99 -24.87
N LYS A 222 -14.81 4.98 -25.69
CA LYS A 222 -14.05 3.75 -25.82
C LYS A 222 -12.82 3.89 -26.70
N LYS A 223 -12.67 4.99 -27.46
CA LYS A 223 -11.52 5.14 -28.35
C LYS A 223 -10.22 5.29 -27.57
N PHE A 224 -9.15 4.80 -28.17
CA PHE A 224 -7.80 4.99 -27.66
C PHE A 224 -7.40 6.47 -27.83
N ASP A 225 -6.87 7.08 -26.76
CA ASP A 225 -6.50 8.48 -26.76
C ASP A 225 -5.11 8.64 -26.13
N ASN A 226 -4.11 8.90 -26.96
CA ASN A 226 -2.73 9.06 -26.56
C ASN A 226 -2.52 10.11 -25.45
N LYS A 227 -3.27 11.22 -25.48
CA LYS A 227 -3.15 12.28 -24.46
C LYS A 227 -3.64 11.77 -23.10
N LYS A 228 -4.76 11.04 -23.08
CA LYS A 228 -5.30 10.46 -21.85
C LYS A 228 -4.42 9.35 -21.32
N VAL A 229 -3.86 8.51 -22.20
CA VAL A 229 -2.89 7.48 -21.84
C VAL A 229 -1.65 8.11 -21.22
N SER A 230 -1.10 9.16 -21.80
CA SER A 230 0.05 9.88 -21.24
C SER A 230 -0.25 10.44 -19.85
N ILE A 231 -1.43 11.04 -19.63
CA ILE A 231 -1.83 11.55 -18.31
C ILE A 231 -1.95 10.42 -17.29
N LEU A 232 -2.53 9.29 -17.68
CA LEU A 232 -2.65 8.12 -16.80
C LEU A 232 -1.28 7.54 -16.43
N LEU A 233 -0.37 7.38 -17.40
CA LEU A 233 0.98 6.89 -17.17
C LEU A 233 1.81 7.86 -16.31
N ASN A 234 1.69 9.17 -16.54
CA ASN A 234 2.37 10.19 -15.74
C ASN A 234 1.90 10.24 -14.28
N ASN A 235 0.73 9.71 -13.97
CA ASN A 235 0.27 9.52 -12.60
C ASN A 235 0.59 8.11 -12.07
N GLY A 236 0.31 7.08 -12.85
CA GLY A 236 0.42 5.70 -12.41
C GLY A 236 1.85 5.21 -12.23
N VAL A 237 2.71 5.44 -13.25
CA VAL A 237 4.10 4.93 -13.20
C VAL A 237 4.89 5.54 -12.04
N PRO A 238 4.88 6.86 -11.80
CA PRO A 238 5.60 7.43 -10.66
C PRO A 238 5.07 6.94 -9.32
N MET A 239 3.74 6.72 -9.18
CA MET A 239 3.19 6.15 -7.95
C MET A 239 3.62 4.70 -7.73
N GLY A 240 3.65 3.89 -8.79
CA GLY A 240 4.19 2.53 -8.72
C GLY A 240 5.67 2.51 -8.34
N LEU A 241 6.49 3.33 -9.02
CA LEU A 241 7.92 3.46 -8.73
C LEU A 241 8.19 3.96 -7.32
N GLN A 242 7.37 4.85 -6.78
CA GLN A 242 7.50 5.33 -5.40
C GLN A 242 7.49 4.16 -4.40
N PHE A 243 6.53 3.22 -4.53
CA PHE A 243 6.47 2.03 -3.66
C PHE A 243 7.72 1.16 -3.80
N SER A 244 8.17 0.94 -5.03
CA SER A 244 9.39 0.14 -5.29
C SER A 244 10.64 0.81 -4.72
N ILE A 245 10.78 2.12 -4.87
CA ILE A 245 11.92 2.90 -4.35
C ILE A 245 11.93 2.87 -2.82
N THR A 246 10.78 3.07 -2.18
CA THR A 246 10.66 2.98 -0.72
C THR A 246 11.01 1.57 -0.21
N ALA A 247 10.63 0.51 -0.97
CA ALA A 247 10.96 -0.87 -0.66
C ALA A 247 12.49 -1.12 -0.66
N ILE A 248 13.23 -0.54 -1.62
CA ILE A 248 14.69 -0.64 -1.66
C ILE A 248 15.31 -0.08 -0.39
N GLY A 249 14.84 1.08 0.07
CA GLY A 249 15.31 1.68 1.32
C GLY A 249 15.06 0.80 2.55
N LEU A 250 13.88 0.14 2.60
CA LEU A 250 13.56 -0.82 3.68
C LEU A 250 14.44 -2.05 3.64
N ILE A 251 14.74 -2.60 2.46
CA ILE A 251 15.64 -3.75 2.29
C ILE A 251 17.05 -3.39 2.77
N MET A 252 17.55 -2.20 2.47
CA MET A 252 18.87 -1.74 2.96
C MET A 252 18.90 -1.64 4.49
N LEU A 253 17.88 -1.08 5.10
CA LEU A 253 17.78 -0.99 6.56
C LEU A 253 17.70 -2.38 7.20
N GLN A 254 16.91 -3.29 6.63
CA GLN A 254 16.80 -4.66 7.10
C GLN A 254 18.11 -5.43 6.97
N SER A 255 18.84 -5.23 5.87
CA SER A 255 20.17 -5.84 5.67
C SER A 255 21.16 -5.37 6.73
N ALA A 256 21.19 -4.08 7.03
CA ALA A 256 22.02 -3.52 8.10
C ALA A 256 21.63 -4.07 9.49
N ASN A 257 20.33 -4.23 9.75
CA ASN A 257 19.84 -4.85 10.97
C ASN A 257 20.25 -6.32 11.10
N ASN A 258 20.15 -7.07 10.01
CA ASN A 258 20.52 -8.50 10.00
C ASN A 258 21.99 -8.72 10.37
N ALA A 259 22.87 -7.79 10.04
CA ALA A 259 24.28 -7.83 10.38
C ALA A 259 24.56 -7.65 11.89
N LEU A 260 23.60 -7.13 12.67
CA LEU A 260 23.73 -6.95 14.12
C LEU A 260 23.51 -8.25 14.91
N GLY A 261 22.80 -9.24 14.34
CA GLY A 261 22.56 -10.55 14.97
C GLY A 261 21.10 -10.90 15.16
N THR A 262 20.86 -12.15 15.56
CA THR A 262 19.51 -12.78 15.56
C THR A 262 18.52 -12.11 16.51
N VAL A 263 18.96 -11.63 17.67
CA VAL A 263 18.11 -10.92 18.65
C VAL A 263 17.52 -9.66 18.03
N TYR A 264 18.31 -8.89 17.32
CA TYR A 264 17.87 -7.65 16.65
C TYR A 264 16.96 -7.94 15.46
N VAL A 265 17.21 -9.03 14.72
CA VAL A 265 16.33 -9.48 13.64
C VAL A 265 14.95 -9.86 14.17
N ALA A 266 14.91 -10.60 15.29
CA ALA A 266 13.66 -10.98 15.95
C ALA A 266 12.90 -9.73 16.46
N ALA A 267 13.62 -8.82 17.14
CA ALA A 267 13.05 -7.56 17.64
C ALA A 267 12.48 -6.68 16.52
N PHE A 268 13.22 -6.50 15.43
CA PHE A 268 12.78 -5.74 14.27
C PHE A 268 11.53 -6.36 13.63
N THR A 269 11.52 -7.67 13.44
CA THR A 269 10.39 -8.38 12.83
C THR A 269 9.12 -8.25 13.66
N ALA A 270 9.21 -8.45 14.99
CA ALA A 270 8.09 -8.27 15.89
C ALA A 270 7.56 -6.83 15.88
N SER A 271 8.46 -5.85 15.96
CA SER A 271 8.13 -4.43 15.93
C SER A 271 7.42 -4.03 14.64
N MET A 272 7.90 -4.51 13.48
CA MET A 272 7.32 -4.17 12.17
C MET A 272 5.87 -4.64 12.04
N ARG A 273 5.54 -5.83 12.56
CA ARG A 273 4.15 -6.34 12.55
C ARG A 273 3.20 -5.41 13.29
N ILE A 274 3.58 -5.00 14.50
CA ILE A 274 2.76 -4.09 15.32
C ILE A 274 2.74 -2.68 14.70
N LYS A 275 3.90 -2.18 14.25
CA LYS A 275 3.99 -0.88 13.59
C LYS A 275 3.02 -0.76 12.42
N TYR A 276 2.93 -1.76 11.55
CA TYR A 276 2.01 -1.72 10.41
C TYR A 276 0.54 -1.61 10.81
N LEU A 277 0.14 -2.21 11.93
CA LEU A 277 -1.23 -2.07 12.43
C LEU A 277 -1.56 -0.63 12.86
N PHE A 278 -0.60 0.09 13.43
CA PHE A 278 -0.80 1.49 13.82
C PHE A 278 -0.62 2.46 12.65
N THR A 279 0.38 2.24 11.81
CA THR A 279 0.68 3.17 10.70
C THR A 279 -0.31 3.10 9.56
N CYS A 280 -1.07 2.00 9.43
CA CYS A 280 -2.10 1.86 8.38
C CYS A 280 -3.16 2.97 8.43
N VAL A 281 -3.42 3.54 9.60
CA VAL A 281 -4.39 4.63 9.75
C VAL A 281 -3.89 5.88 9.02
N PHE A 282 -2.61 6.24 9.16
CA PHE A 282 -2.02 7.37 8.46
C PHE A 282 -2.03 7.18 6.94
N GLU A 283 -1.66 5.97 6.47
CA GLU A 283 -1.70 5.63 5.05
C GLU A 283 -3.11 5.74 4.46
N ASN A 284 -4.12 5.23 5.15
CA ASN A 284 -5.49 5.27 4.64
C ASN A 284 -6.14 6.66 4.74
N ILE A 285 -5.72 7.51 5.69
CA ILE A 285 -6.05 8.95 5.67
C ILE A 285 -5.42 9.59 4.43
N GLY A 286 -4.17 9.25 4.11
CA GLY A 286 -3.50 9.69 2.88
C GLY A 286 -4.31 9.32 1.62
N VAL A 287 -4.68 8.04 1.46
CA VAL A 287 -5.49 7.57 0.33
C VAL A 287 -6.82 8.34 0.22
N ALA A 288 -7.45 8.64 1.36
CA ALA A 288 -8.65 9.48 1.39
C ALA A 288 -8.36 10.90 0.89
N MET A 289 -7.19 11.45 1.24
CA MET A 289 -6.76 12.78 0.77
C MET A 289 -6.50 12.82 -0.72
N ALA A 290 -5.94 11.77 -1.34
CA ALA A 290 -5.77 11.72 -2.79
C ALA A 290 -7.11 11.86 -3.53
N THR A 291 -8.12 11.09 -3.12
CA THR A 291 -9.47 11.17 -3.70
C THR A 291 -10.13 12.52 -3.39
N TYR A 292 -9.99 13.02 -2.16
CA TYR A 292 -10.55 14.30 -1.75
C TYR A 292 -9.96 15.46 -2.55
N CYS A 293 -8.65 15.53 -2.66
CA CYS A 293 -7.94 16.57 -3.41
C CYS A 293 -8.25 16.48 -4.91
N GLY A 294 -8.24 15.29 -5.50
CA GLY A 294 -8.58 15.08 -6.90
C GLY A 294 -9.98 15.56 -7.26
N GLN A 295 -11.00 15.19 -6.48
CA GLN A 295 -12.38 15.65 -6.71
C GLN A 295 -12.54 17.15 -6.50
N ASN A 296 -11.89 17.75 -5.50
CA ASN A 296 -12.01 19.19 -5.24
C ASN A 296 -11.22 20.03 -6.26
N LEU A 297 -10.09 19.52 -6.77
CA LEU A 297 -9.38 20.15 -7.89
C LEU A 297 -10.26 20.17 -9.14
N GLY A 298 -10.83 19.03 -9.51
CA GLY A 298 -11.75 18.95 -10.65
C GLY A 298 -12.96 19.88 -10.51
N ALA A 299 -13.50 20.00 -9.29
CA ALA A 299 -14.60 20.92 -8.98
C ALA A 299 -14.17 22.39 -8.88
N ARG A 300 -12.91 22.75 -9.12
CA ARG A 300 -12.32 24.08 -8.95
C ARG A 300 -12.49 24.66 -7.54
N LYS A 301 -12.50 23.80 -6.50
CA LYS A 301 -12.67 24.19 -5.09
C LYS A 301 -11.35 24.14 -4.31
N LEU A 302 -10.36 24.94 -4.71
CA LEU A 302 -9.03 24.92 -4.12
C LEU A 302 -9.02 25.24 -2.62
N ASP A 303 -9.86 26.17 -2.15
CA ASP A 303 -9.94 26.49 -0.72
C ASP A 303 -10.39 25.29 0.12
N ARG A 304 -11.21 24.39 -0.44
CA ARG A 304 -11.58 23.15 0.23
C ARG A 304 -10.42 22.18 0.35
N ILE A 305 -9.47 22.19 -0.59
CA ILE A 305 -8.24 21.38 -0.49
C ILE A 305 -7.45 21.80 0.75
N GLY A 306 -7.22 23.10 0.95
CA GLY A 306 -6.58 23.62 2.15
C GLY A 306 -7.34 23.30 3.46
N GLN A 307 -8.68 23.35 3.42
CA GLN A 307 -9.52 22.93 4.56
C GLN A 307 -9.39 21.43 4.84
N GLY A 308 -9.34 20.60 3.79
CA GLY A 308 -9.18 19.15 3.90
C GLY A 308 -7.83 18.77 4.50
N VAL A 309 -6.75 19.38 4.03
CA VAL A 309 -5.39 19.14 4.58
C VAL A 309 -5.34 19.51 6.06
N ARG A 310 -5.88 20.68 6.46
CA ARG A 310 -5.97 21.06 7.88
C ARG A 310 -6.83 20.10 8.69
N ALA A 311 -7.93 19.60 8.15
CA ALA A 311 -8.78 18.61 8.81
C ALA A 311 -8.05 17.26 8.97
N ALA A 312 -7.34 16.80 7.94
CA ALA A 312 -6.55 15.57 8.00
C ALA A 312 -5.41 15.67 9.02
N ILE A 313 -4.71 16.82 9.09
CA ILE A 313 -3.67 17.07 10.10
C ILE A 313 -4.27 17.02 11.52
N LYS A 314 -5.44 17.61 11.75
CA LYS A 314 -6.13 17.51 13.07
C LYS A 314 -6.47 16.06 13.42
N MET A 315 -6.98 15.29 12.46
CA MET A 315 -7.26 13.86 12.67
C MET A 315 -5.99 13.08 13.02
N MET A 316 -4.91 13.34 12.29
CA MET A 316 -3.61 12.72 12.51
C MET A 316 -3.08 13.03 13.91
N LEU A 317 -3.16 14.29 14.36
CA LEU A 317 -2.72 14.68 15.70
C LEU A 317 -3.54 14.02 16.81
N VAL A 318 -4.87 13.93 16.65
CA VAL A 318 -5.72 13.20 17.59
C VAL A 318 -5.36 11.72 17.65
N TYR A 319 -5.13 11.10 16.48
CA TYR A 319 -4.73 9.70 16.42
C TYR A 319 -3.32 9.49 16.99
N PHE A 320 -2.39 10.41 16.75
CA PHE A 320 -1.05 10.38 17.38
C PHE A 320 -1.14 10.40 18.90
N VAL A 321 -1.94 11.30 19.49
CA VAL A 321 -2.13 11.33 20.96
C VAL A 321 -2.65 9.99 21.46
N PHE A 322 -3.63 9.40 20.77
CA PHE A 322 -4.14 8.08 21.10
C PHE A 322 -3.04 7.01 21.05
N THR A 323 -2.26 6.94 19.96
CA THR A 323 -1.19 5.95 19.84
C THR A 323 -0.07 6.19 20.84
N PHE A 324 0.23 7.44 21.16
CA PHE A 324 1.24 7.79 22.14
C PHE A 324 0.86 7.31 23.54
N LEU A 325 -0.37 7.57 23.96
CA LEU A 325 -0.91 7.11 25.27
C LEU A 325 -1.02 5.58 25.34
N LEU A 326 -1.13 4.90 24.20
CA LEU A 326 -1.25 3.46 24.17
C LEU A 326 0.13 2.77 24.04
N ILE A 327 0.95 3.19 23.08
CA ILE A 327 2.24 2.51 22.77
C ILE A 327 3.29 2.83 23.85
N TYR A 328 3.38 4.08 24.29
CA TYR A 328 4.47 4.48 25.17
C TYR A 328 4.49 3.68 26.49
N PRO A 329 3.37 3.53 27.24
CA PRO A 329 3.35 2.74 28.47
C PRO A 329 3.28 1.23 28.23
N PHE A 330 2.60 0.77 27.18
CA PHE A 330 2.30 -0.65 26.97
C PHE A 330 3.11 -1.32 25.85
N ALA A 331 4.24 -0.72 25.43
CA ALA A 331 5.06 -1.27 24.34
C ALA A 331 5.59 -2.68 24.68
N ASP A 332 6.04 -2.91 25.91
CA ASP A 332 6.58 -4.21 26.33
C ASP A 332 5.48 -5.29 26.31
N GLU A 333 4.31 -4.99 26.84
CA GLU A 333 3.15 -5.91 26.85
C GLU A 333 2.68 -6.24 25.42
N MET A 334 2.70 -5.23 24.53
CA MET A 334 2.36 -5.45 23.13
C MET A 334 3.35 -6.38 22.43
N MET A 335 4.65 -6.26 22.74
CA MET A 335 5.67 -7.14 22.17
C MET A 335 5.54 -8.57 22.67
N MET A 336 5.14 -8.79 23.94
CA MET A 336 4.89 -10.10 24.54
C MET A 336 3.73 -10.87 23.87
N LEU A 337 2.92 -10.21 23.02
CA LEU A 337 1.92 -10.91 22.20
C LEU A 337 2.55 -11.68 21.03
N PHE A 338 3.78 -11.33 20.64
CA PHE A 338 4.46 -11.88 19.46
C PHE A 338 5.80 -12.57 19.79
N VAL A 339 6.31 -12.35 21.00
CA VAL A 339 7.60 -12.85 21.47
C VAL A 339 7.37 -13.58 22.79
N ASP A 340 7.99 -14.74 22.94
CA ASP A 340 7.88 -15.52 24.17
C ASP A 340 8.46 -14.77 25.37
N LYS A 341 7.84 -14.95 26.54
CA LYS A 341 8.25 -14.28 27.79
C LYS A 341 9.68 -14.60 28.22
N GLY A 342 10.23 -15.71 27.72
CA GLY A 342 11.63 -16.09 27.98
C GLY A 342 12.66 -15.26 27.24
N GLU A 343 12.26 -14.50 26.19
CA GLU A 343 13.13 -13.67 25.37
C GLU A 343 13.03 -12.18 25.74
N ALA A 344 13.26 -11.85 27.00
CA ALA A 344 13.10 -10.51 27.56
C ALA A 344 13.94 -9.44 26.81
N GLU A 345 15.12 -9.82 26.30
CA GLU A 345 15.99 -8.94 25.54
C GLU A 345 15.35 -8.52 24.20
N VAL A 346 14.74 -9.46 23.47
CA VAL A 346 14.01 -9.20 22.22
C VAL A 346 12.83 -8.26 22.49
N VAL A 347 12.07 -8.50 23.57
CA VAL A 347 10.95 -7.64 23.98
C VAL A 347 11.42 -6.22 24.24
N THR A 348 12.52 -6.05 24.98
CA THR A 348 13.08 -4.72 25.32
C THR A 348 13.49 -3.94 24.07
N TYR A 349 14.23 -4.58 23.15
CA TYR A 349 14.62 -3.93 21.90
C TYR A 349 13.41 -3.60 21.00
N ALA A 350 12.46 -4.52 20.88
CA ALA A 350 11.25 -4.29 20.10
C ALA A 350 10.41 -3.13 20.66
N ALA A 351 10.25 -3.07 21.98
CA ALA A 351 9.55 -1.98 22.65
C ALA A 351 10.27 -0.62 22.47
N GLN A 352 11.61 -0.61 22.54
CA GLN A 352 12.41 0.56 22.26
C GLN A 352 12.16 1.09 20.84
N PHE A 353 12.16 0.19 19.83
CA PHE A 353 11.85 0.56 18.44
C PHE A 353 10.47 1.22 18.34
N MET A 354 9.45 0.63 18.95
CA MET A 354 8.10 1.15 18.90
C MET A 354 7.97 2.51 19.59
N ARG A 355 8.60 2.70 20.75
CA ARG A 355 8.60 3.99 21.44
C ARG A 355 9.28 5.08 20.61
N ILE A 356 10.45 4.80 20.02
CA ILE A 356 11.15 5.75 19.15
C ILE A 356 10.33 6.07 17.91
N ALA A 357 9.83 5.07 17.19
CA ALA A 357 9.01 5.28 16.00
C ALA A 357 7.76 6.12 16.31
N ASN A 358 7.10 5.85 17.45
CA ASN A 358 5.89 6.56 17.83
C ASN A 358 6.09 8.06 18.05
N TYR A 359 7.23 8.50 18.57
CA TYR A 359 7.56 9.94 18.68
C TYR A 359 7.52 10.65 17.31
N PHE A 360 7.83 9.94 16.24
CA PHE A 360 7.87 10.48 14.87
C PHE A 360 6.61 10.20 14.05
N TYR A 361 5.56 9.62 14.63
CA TYR A 361 4.28 9.43 13.93
C TYR A 361 3.64 10.73 13.42
N PRO A 362 3.80 11.90 14.05
CA PRO A 362 3.38 13.16 13.44
C PRO A 362 4.06 13.45 12.10
N CYS A 363 5.35 13.11 11.96
CA CYS A 363 6.07 13.25 10.69
C CYS A 363 5.50 12.26 9.65
N LEU A 364 5.32 10.98 10.01
CA LEU A 364 4.68 10.00 9.11
C LEU A 364 3.29 10.46 8.66
N GLY A 365 2.48 10.96 9.59
CA GLY A 365 1.14 11.43 9.26
C GLY A 365 1.16 12.66 8.35
N LEU A 366 2.06 13.59 8.56
CA LEU A 366 2.23 14.77 7.70
C LEU A 366 2.71 14.36 6.31
N LEU A 367 3.72 13.50 6.25
CA LEU A 367 4.24 12.90 5.02
C LEU A 367 3.13 12.25 4.19
N THR A 368 2.32 11.38 4.80
CA THR A 368 1.25 10.68 4.06
C THR A 368 0.18 11.67 3.57
N ILE A 369 -0.26 12.61 4.40
CA ILE A 369 -1.26 13.61 4.03
C ILE A 369 -0.76 14.47 2.86
N LEU A 370 0.47 14.98 2.92
CA LEU A 370 1.01 15.85 1.87
C LEU A 370 1.30 15.09 0.58
N ARG A 371 1.93 13.91 0.68
CA ARG A 371 2.24 13.03 -0.44
C ARG A 371 0.99 12.70 -1.25
N TYR A 372 -0.02 12.16 -0.60
CA TYR A 372 -1.27 11.78 -1.26
C TYR A 372 -2.08 12.98 -1.73
N SER A 373 -1.98 14.13 -1.05
CA SER A 373 -2.58 15.37 -1.55
C SER A 373 -1.94 15.83 -2.86
N ILE A 374 -0.60 15.82 -2.95
CA ILE A 374 0.15 16.15 -4.18
C ILE A 374 -0.22 15.18 -5.31
N GLN A 375 -0.32 13.87 -5.00
CA GLN A 375 -0.80 12.86 -5.96
C GLN A 375 -2.21 13.19 -6.46
N GLY A 376 -3.15 13.47 -5.55
CA GLY A 376 -4.53 13.83 -5.90
C GLY A 376 -4.63 15.06 -6.78
N LEU A 377 -3.67 15.99 -6.66
CA LEU A 377 -3.54 17.15 -7.54
C LEU A 377 -2.98 16.81 -8.93
N GLY A 378 -2.52 15.58 -9.16
CA GLY A 378 -2.00 15.12 -10.45
C GLY A 378 -0.48 15.29 -10.63
N TYR A 379 0.25 15.62 -9.58
CA TYR A 379 1.71 15.81 -9.60
C TYR A 379 2.45 14.62 -8.98
N SER A 380 2.16 13.40 -9.47
CA SER A 380 2.70 12.16 -8.92
C SER A 380 4.23 12.06 -9.01
N ASN A 381 4.86 12.74 -9.97
CA ASN A 381 6.32 12.85 -10.07
C ASN A 381 6.95 13.52 -8.83
N LEU A 382 6.33 14.60 -8.33
CA LEU A 382 6.79 15.23 -7.09
C LEU A 382 6.64 14.30 -5.89
N SER A 383 5.54 13.58 -5.83
CA SER A 383 5.31 12.57 -4.79
C SER A 383 6.35 11.43 -4.85
N MET A 384 6.71 10.95 -6.05
CA MET A 384 7.75 9.95 -6.23
C MET A 384 9.11 10.40 -5.67
N LEU A 385 9.47 11.67 -5.84
CA LEU A 385 10.71 12.21 -5.28
C LEU A 385 10.76 12.11 -3.75
N SER A 386 9.62 12.19 -3.05
CA SER A 386 9.61 11.96 -1.61
C SER A 386 10.02 10.52 -1.24
N GLY A 387 9.64 9.53 -2.07
CA GLY A 387 10.12 8.15 -1.91
C GLY A 387 11.64 8.02 -2.11
N VAL A 388 12.21 8.80 -3.04
CA VAL A 388 13.66 8.88 -3.23
C VAL A 388 14.35 9.46 -1.99
N MET A 389 13.76 10.51 -1.38
CA MET A 389 14.29 11.09 -0.13
C MET A 389 14.25 10.08 1.02
N GLU A 390 13.18 9.32 1.15
CA GLU A 390 13.09 8.24 2.14
C GLU A 390 14.16 7.16 1.90
N MET A 391 14.36 6.74 0.66
CA MET A 391 15.37 5.75 0.30
C MET A 391 16.77 6.25 0.65
N ILE A 392 17.14 7.47 0.24
CA ILE A 392 18.44 8.08 0.55
C ILE A 392 18.65 8.14 2.05
N ALA A 393 17.63 8.56 2.81
CA ALA A 393 17.70 8.66 4.27
C ALA A 393 17.94 7.29 4.92
N ARG A 394 17.18 6.24 4.50
CA ARG A 394 17.39 4.88 5.03
C ARG A 394 18.75 4.30 4.64
N CYS A 395 19.22 4.53 3.41
CA CYS A 395 20.58 4.16 3.02
C CYS A 395 21.64 4.87 3.88
N GLY A 396 21.48 6.17 4.11
CA GLY A 396 22.37 6.93 4.97
C GLY A 396 22.39 6.42 6.42
N VAL A 397 21.21 6.15 6.98
CA VAL A 397 21.12 5.54 8.31
C VAL A 397 21.80 4.17 8.33
N SER A 398 21.55 3.33 7.35
CA SER A 398 22.13 1.99 7.27
C SER A 398 23.66 1.99 7.16
N LEU A 399 24.22 2.97 6.41
CA LEU A 399 25.66 3.04 6.16
C LEU A 399 26.45 3.77 7.24
N TRP A 400 25.83 4.74 7.93
CA TRP A 400 26.56 5.60 8.89
C TRP A 400 26.03 5.48 10.31
N LEU A 401 24.70 5.48 10.51
CA LEU A 401 24.13 5.53 11.84
C LEU A 401 24.08 4.15 12.50
N VAL A 402 23.76 3.10 11.73
CA VAL A 402 23.75 1.72 12.26
C VAL A 402 25.15 1.25 12.66
N PRO A 403 26.24 1.46 11.90
CA PRO A 403 27.58 1.14 12.36
C PRO A 403 28.02 1.91 13.61
N ALA A 404 27.53 3.14 13.82
CA ALA A 404 27.88 3.99 14.96
C ALA A 404 27.07 3.69 16.22
N LEU A 405 25.78 3.39 16.09
CA LEU A 405 24.81 3.28 17.20
C LEU A 405 24.13 1.91 17.30
N ALA A 406 24.53 0.96 16.47
CA ALA A 406 23.96 -0.39 16.41
C ALA A 406 22.42 -0.36 16.34
N TRP A 407 21.74 -1.02 17.27
CA TRP A 407 20.27 -1.12 17.30
C TRP A 407 19.57 0.25 17.34
N THR A 408 20.10 1.17 18.12
CA THR A 408 19.53 2.53 18.17
C THR A 408 19.56 3.20 16.79
N GLY A 409 20.60 2.96 15.99
CA GLY A 409 20.68 3.41 14.60
C GLY A 409 19.53 2.83 13.75
N VAL A 410 19.23 1.54 13.88
CA VAL A 410 18.10 0.89 13.19
C VAL A 410 16.77 1.54 13.58
N CYS A 411 16.56 1.85 14.86
CA CYS A 411 15.34 2.51 15.35
C CYS A 411 15.09 3.88 14.71
N PHE A 412 16.15 4.59 14.30
CA PHE A 412 16.06 5.87 13.61
C PHE A 412 15.89 5.76 12.09
N GLY A 413 15.90 4.55 11.51
CA GLY A 413 15.77 4.35 10.07
C GLY A 413 14.52 4.96 9.46
N ASP A 414 13.37 4.67 10.04
CA ASP A 414 12.09 5.23 9.61
C ASP A 414 11.91 6.71 10.03
N PRO A 415 12.17 7.11 11.28
CA PRO A 415 12.11 8.51 11.70
C PRO A 415 12.87 9.46 10.78
N VAL A 416 14.13 9.18 10.49
CA VAL A 416 14.95 10.03 9.61
C VAL A 416 14.38 10.08 8.20
N ALA A 417 13.89 8.94 7.69
CA ALA A 417 13.25 8.88 6.37
C ALA A 417 12.00 9.76 6.29
N TRP A 418 11.15 9.74 7.32
CA TRP A 418 9.93 10.55 7.37
C TRP A 418 10.25 12.04 7.44
N VAL A 419 11.20 12.43 8.28
CA VAL A 419 11.64 13.84 8.39
C VAL A 419 12.23 14.33 7.07
N MET A 420 13.11 13.54 6.42
CA MET A 420 13.69 13.92 5.12
C MET A 420 12.62 14.09 4.03
N ALA A 421 11.63 13.22 4.00
CA ALA A 421 10.53 13.34 3.06
C ALA A 421 9.66 14.58 3.35
N ASP A 422 9.39 14.90 4.62
CA ASP A 422 8.63 16.10 5.02
C ASP A 422 9.36 17.40 4.66
N LEU A 423 10.69 17.46 4.84
CA LEU A 423 11.51 18.61 4.41
C LEU A 423 11.37 18.91 2.92
N PHE A 424 11.10 17.90 2.10
CA PHE A 424 10.81 18.07 0.69
C PHE A 424 9.31 18.35 0.43
N LEU A 425 8.41 17.59 1.04
CA LEU A 425 6.97 17.64 0.74
C LEU A 425 6.29 18.93 1.21
N ILE A 426 6.73 19.50 2.34
CA ILE A 426 6.14 20.73 2.88
C ILE A 426 6.32 21.89 1.89
N PRO A 427 7.54 22.26 1.46
CA PRO A 427 7.72 23.33 0.49
C PRO A 427 7.11 23.00 -0.88
N ALA A 428 7.17 21.73 -1.33
CA ALA A 428 6.56 21.29 -2.58
C ALA A 428 5.05 21.49 -2.58
N PHE A 429 4.35 21.07 -1.51
CA PHE A 429 2.90 21.27 -1.40
C PHE A 429 2.52 22.76 -1.32
N LEU A 430 3.24 23.55 -0.53
CA LEU A 430 2.96 24.98 -0.37
C LEU A 430 3.16 25.73 -1.68
N TRP A 431 4.23 25.42 -2.43
CA TRP A 431 4.49 25.99 -3.74
C TRP A 431 3.37 25.62 -4.73
N LEU A 432 3.04 24.33 -4.81
CA LEU A 432 2.02 23.81 -5.71
C LEU A 432 0.64 24.41 -5.41
N TYR A 433 0.26 24.47 -4.14
CA TYR A 433 -1.02 25.04 -3.72
C TYR A 433 -1.13 26.53 -4.07
N LYS A 434 -0.05 27.31 -3.87
CA LYS A 434 0.01 28.72 -4.27
C LYS A 434 -0.06 28.90 -5.79
N HIS A 435 0.62 28.02 -6.54
CA HIS A 435 0.63 28.08 -8.01
C HIS A 435 -0.77 27.83 -8.57
N LEU A 436 -1.43 26.76 -8.15
CA LEU A 436 -2.78 26.43 -8.56
C LEU A 436 -3.79 27.54 -8.20
N LYS A 437 -3.62 28.17 -7.04
CA LYS A 437 -4.49 29.28 -6.63
C LYS A 437 -4.33 30.52 -7.52
N LYS A 438 -3.12 30.80 -7.98
CA LYS A 438 -2.86 31.89 -8.97
C LYS A 438 -3.47 31.59 -10.33
N GLU A 439 -3.38 30.34 -10.80
CA GLU A 439 -3.98 29.93 -12.08
C GLU A 439 -5.52 29.99 -12.07
N GLN A 440 -6.15 29.74 -10.92
CA GLN A 440 -7.62 29.84 -10.81
C GLN A 440 -8.14 31.24 -10.83
N VAL A 441 -7.34 32.23 -10.44
CA VAL A 441 -7.69 33.65 -10.41
C VAL A 441 -7.50 34.31 -11.79
N ARG A 442 -6.64 33.74 -12.64
CA ARG A 442 -6.48 34.12 -14.06
C ARG A 442 -7.53 33.41 -14.92
#